data_ceea48e13135dbce22130d205ecc7731
#
_entry.id   ceea48e13135dbce22130d205ecc7731
#
_cell.length_a   1.000
_cell.length_b   1.000
_cell.length_c   1.000
_cell.angle_alpha   90.00
_cell.angle_beta   90.00
_cell.angle_gamma   90.00
#
_symmetry.space_group_name_H-M   'P 1'
#
loop_
_entity.id
_entity.type
_entity.pdbx_description
1 polymer ?
#
loop_
_entity_poly.entity_id
_entity_poly.type
_entity_poly.pdbx_seq_one_letter_code
_entity_poly.pdbx_strand_id
1 'polypeptide(L)'
;MKHKIYGQELANMPYEEKPAGLDAPLWRYSGNPIIKMNPFPNASRVFNSAVMAFNNEFIGVFRADTKNGIPFLFVGHSKDGINFDFEVDPIVFHDKDGKPIKLEYAYDPRLVELEGTYYVIFCTSLHGPTLGVGKTKDFKDFELLDNPFLPFNRNGVLFPRKINGQYAMFSRPSDSGHTQFGDIFLSYSKDLEYWGHHRHVMERGYEWWCGTKIGAGPTPIETDLGWLVFFHGANLTCSGLVYSIGAFIVDRNDPSKVLHRCGNFLLAPEKIYETSGYVPNVLFPVSCLTDSKTGRIAIYAGGADTVTELLFTDIDTVIDYILKYER
;
A
#
# COMPACT_ATOMS: atom_id res chain seq x y z
N MET A 1 9.27 -15.02 19.16
CA MET A 1 9.34 -14.68 17.74
C MET A 1 10.05 -15.84 17.04
N LYS A 2 9.32 -16.54 16.19
CA LYS A 2 9.75 -17.74 15.45
C LYS A 2 10.35 -17.34 14.09
N HIS A 3 9.78 -16.28 13.50
CA HIS A 3 10.22 -15.69 12.24
C HIS A 3 10.82 -14.30 12.46
N LYS A 4 11.73 -13.88 11.59
CA LYS A 4 12.49 -12.64 11.73
C LYS A 4 12.10 -11.63 10.65
N ILE A 5 11.89 -10.37 11.04
CA ILE A 5 11.83 -9.21 10.15
C ILE A 5 13.23 -8.59 10.04
N TYR A 6 13.70 -8.33 8.82
CA TYR A 6 14.89 -7.53 8.55
C TYR A 6 14.48 -6.08 8.34
N GLY A 7 14.87 -5.20 9.26
CA GLY A 7 14.50 -3.79 9.25
C GLY A 7 14.94 -3.10 10.51
N GLN A 8 14.44 -1.89 10.73
CA GLN A 8 14.73 -1.10 11.93
C GLN A 8 13.87 -1.55 13.12
N GLU A 9 14.36 -1.32 14.32
CA GLU A 9 13.55 -1.35 15.54
C GLU A 9 12.66 -0.10 15.56
N LEU A 10 11.39 -0.25 15.90
CA LEU A 10 10.40 0.83 15.94
C LEU A 10 9.53 0.72 17.18
N ALA A 11 10.16 0.99 18.32
CA ALA A 11 9.53 0.80 19.64
C ALA A 11 8.30 1.70 19.88
N ASN A 12 8.20 2.84 19.18
CA ASN A 12 7.10 3.80 19.32
C ASN A 12 5.98 3.59 18.28
N MET A 13 6.01 2.52 17.48
CA MET A 13 4.93 2.25 16.53
C MET A 13 3.60 1.99 17.26
N PRO A 14 2.46 2.42 16.70
CA PRO A 14 1.16 2.08 17.27
C PRO A 14 0.94 0.56 17.24
N TYR A 15 0.41 0.03 18.33
CA TYR A 15 0.07 -1.39 18.40
C TYR A 15 -0.92 -1.67 19.52
N GLU A 16 -1.86 -2.57 19.25
CA GLU A 16 -2.70 -3.22 20.26
C GLU A 16 -2.50 -4.73 20.20
N GLU A 17 -2.53 -5.37 21.35
CA GLU A 17 -2.43 -6.83 21.43
C GLU A 17 -3.67 -7.49 20.81
N LYS A 18 -3.48 -8.70 20.29
CA LYS A 18 -4.56 -9.48 19.66
C LYS A 18 -5.68 -9.73 20.67
N PRO A 19 -6.94 -9.41 20.34
CA PRO A 19 -8.08 -9.71 21.20
C PRO A 19 -8.18 -11.20 21.50
N ALA A 20 -8.46 -11.55 22.75
CA ALA A 20 -8.60 -12.95 23.18
C ALA A 20 -9.76 -13.62 22.41
N GLY A 21 -9.51 -14.84 21.91
CA GLY A 21 -10.50 -15.62 21.16
C GLY A 21 -10.70 -15.22 19.70
N LEU A 22 -9.91 -14.28 19.18
CA LEU A 22 -9.95 -13.93 17.76
C LEU A 22 -9.08 -14.91 16.94
N ASP A 23 -9.68 -15.61 15.98
CA ASP A 23 -8.95 -16.55 15.09
C ASP A 23 -8.30 -15.84 13.89
N ALA A 24 -8.82 -14.68 13.47
CA ALA A 24 -8.28 -13.94 12.33
C ALA A 24 -6.80 -13.57 12.54
N PRO A 25 -5.95 -13.63 11.50
CA PRO A 25 -4.52 -13.28 11.61
C PRO A 25 -4.29 -11.77 11.66
N LEU A 26 -5.26 -10.96 11.25
CA LEU A 26 -5.26 -9.50 11.37
C LEU A 26 -6.38 -9.07 12.31
N TRP A 27 -6.13 -8.01 13.10
CA TRP A 27 -7.15 -7.41 13.95
C TRP A 27 -7.16 -5.89 13.82
N ARG A 28 -8.34 -5.32 14.03
CA ARG A 28 -8.58 -3.89 13.90
C ARG A 28 -8.19 -3.15 15.18
N TYR A 29 -7.61 -1.99 15.03
CA TYR A 29 -7.44 -1.04 16.13
C TYR A 29 -8.80 -0.73 16.77
N SER A 30 -8.88 -0.73 18.10
CA SER A 30 -10.14 -0.50 18.82
C SER A 30 -10.72 0.90 18.61
N GLY A 31 -9.86 1.88 18.30
CA GLY A 31 -10.24 3.27 18.01
C GLY A 31 -10.56 3.58 16.54
N ASN A 32 -10.62 2.58 15.65
CA ASN A 32 -10.93 2.81 14.24
C ASN A 32 -12.31 3.45 13.99
N PRO A 33 -12.46 4.25 12.91
CA PRO A 33 -11.42 4.69 12.00
C PRO A 33 -10.55 5.81 12.59
N ILE A 34 -9.23 5.77 12.31
CA ILE A 34 -8.28 6.77 12.81
C ILE A 34 -8.42 8.11 12.11
N ILE A 35 -8.80 8.11 10.82
CA ILE A 35 -9.13 9.34 10.09
C ILE A 35 -10.56 9.22 9.57
N LYS A 36 -11.42 10.10 10.06
CA LYS A 36 -12.84 10.18 9.69
C LYS A 36 -13.04 11.11 8.49
N MET A 37 -14.28 11.22 8.03
CA MET A 37 -14.66 12.18 6.99
C MET A 37 -14.42 13.64 7.42
N ASN A 38 -14.09 14.47 6.43
CA ASN A 38 -13.85 15.93 6.60
C ASN A 38 -12.75 16.24 7.65
N PRO A 39 -11.57 15.61 7.60
CA PRO A 39 -10.56 15.77 8.65
C PRO A 39 -9.87 17.14 8.64
N PHE A 40 -9.86 17.84 7.50
CA PHE A 40 -9.30 19.20 7.35
C PHE A 40 -10.05 19.97 6.26
N PRO A 41 -9.87 21.31 6.15
CA PRO A 41 -10.54 22.14 5.15
C PRO A 41 -10.34 21.60 3.72
N ASN A 42 -11.40 21.59 2.93
CA ASN A 42 -11.46 21.09 1.55
C ASN A 42 -11.32 19.57 1.35
N ALA A 43 -10.89 18.81 2.32
CA ALA A 43 -10.94 17.35 2.26
C ALA A 43 -12.34 16.83 2.62
N SER A 44 -12.89 15.93 1.82
CA SER A 44 -14.13 15.21 2.14
C SER A 44 -13.84 13.83 2.71
N ARG A 45 -12.86 13.13 2.16
CA ARG A 45 -12.47 11.78 2.53
C ARG A 45 -10.95 11.65 2.50
N VAL A 46 -10.40 10.89 3.46
CA VAL A 46 -8.97 10.53 3.48
C VAL A 46 -8.86 9.02 3.68
N PHE A 47 -8.30 8.34 2.71
CA PHE A 47 -8.16 6.88 2.69
C PHE A 47 -7.00 6.46 1.78
N ASN A 48 -6.66 5.18 1.76
CA ASN A 48 -5.57 4.62 0.95
C ASN A 48 -4.27 5.44 1.06
N SER A 49 -3.82 5.65 2.30
CA SER A 49 -2.74 6.57 2.62
C SER A 49 -1.48 5.84 3.06
N ALA A 50 -0.32 6.39 2.74
CA ALA A 50 0.97 5.81 3.09
C ALA A 50 1.57 6.51 4.31
N VAL A 51 2.00 5.75 5.30
CA VAL A 51 2.65 6.24 6.52
C VAL A 51 3.98 5.51 6.71
N MET A 52 4.99 6.22 7.17
CA MET A 52 6.29 5.67 7.53
C MET A 52 6.90 6.38 8.76
N ALA A 53 7.89 5.75 9.37
CA ALA A 53 8.69 6.39 10.41
C ALA A 53 9.61 7.46 9.80
N PHE A 54 9.72 8.61 10.46
CA PHE A 54 10.53 9.74 10.03
C PHE A 54 10.96 10.57 11.25
N ASN A 55 12.28 10.75 11.46
CA ASN A 55 12.85 11.58 12.54
C ASN A 55 12.29 11.26 13.94
N ASN A 56 12.19 9.97 14.30
CA ASN A 56 11.61 9.46 15.54
C ASN A 56 10.09 9.73 15.74
N GLU A 57 9.43 10.22 14.72
CA GLU A 57 7.98 10.44 14.62
C GLU A 57 7.46 9.71 13.39
N PHE A 58 6.26 10.04 12.92
CA PHE A 58 5.64 9.46 11.73
C PHE A 58 5.27 10.56 10.76
N ILE A 59 5.48 10.26 9.48
CA ILE A 59 5.03 11.11 8.39
C ILE A 59 4.21 10.27 7.41
N GLY A 60 3.25 10.90 6.75
CA GLY A 60 2.49 10.23 5.73
C GLY A 60 2.23 11.09 4.51
N VAL A 61 2.02 10.41 3.39
CA VAL A 61 1.41 10.97 2.19
C VAL A 61 0.01 10.40 2.07
N PHE A 62 -0.97 11.28 2.13
CA PHE A 62 -2.37 10.93 2.26
C PHE A 62 -3.12 11.27 0.97
N ARG A 63 -3.86 10.29 0.44
CA ARG A 63 -4.89 10.59 -0.53
C ARG A 63 -6.03 11.29 0.17
N ALA A 64 -6.35 12.51 -0.25
CA ALA A 64 -7.58 13.17 0.14
C ALA A 64 -8.42 13.51 -1.10
N ASP A 65 -9.65 13.03 -1.13
CA ASP A 65 -10.62 13.46 -2.11
C ASP A 65 -11.15 14.83 -1.66
N THR A 66 -11.02 15.80 -2.54
CA THR A 66 -11.55 17.15 -2.30
C THR A 66 -13.08 17.15 -2.29
N LYS A 67 -13.69 18.27 -1.90
CA LYS A 67 -15.16 18.43 -1.96
C LYS A 67 -15.72 18.33 -3.38
N ASN A 68 -14.88 18.52 -4.41
CA ASN A 68 -15.24 18.30 -5.81
C ASN A 68 -15.03 16.84 -6.29
N GLY A 69 -14.62 15.95 -5.39
CA GLY A 69 -14.38 14.53 -5.69
C GLY A 69 -13.06 14.24 -6.42
N ILE A 70 -12.18 15.23 -6.57
CA ILE A 70 -10.86 15.04 -7.21
C ILE A 70 -9.84 14.68 -6.14
N PRO A 71 -9.13 13.54 -6.27
CA PRO A 71 -8.11 13.15 -5.30
C PRO A 71 -6.78 13.86 -5.56
N PHE A 72 -6.16 14.33 -4.47
CA PHE A 72 -4.78 14.82 -4.43
C PHE A 72 -4.03 14.23 -3.25
N LEU A 73 -2.72 14.41 -3.23
CA LEU A 73 -1.83 13.95 -2.17
C LEU A 73 -1.50 15.11 -1.22
N PHE A 74 -1.54 14.82 0.08
CA PHE A 74 -1.26 15.76 1.16
C PHE A 74 -0.25 15.15 2.12
N VAL A 75 0.58 15.99 2.75
CA VAL A 75 1.48 15.55 3.82
C VAL A 75 0.75 15.61 5.16
N GLY A 76 1.01 14.67 6.02
CA GLY A 76 0.53 14.67 7.40
C GLY A 76 1.61 14.17 8.36
N HIS A 77 1.67 14.76 9.54
CA HIS A 77 2.65 14.49 10.58
C HIS A 77 1.97 13.87 11.81
N SER A 78 2.65 12.97 12.48
CA SER A 78 2.11 12.34 13.69
C SER A 78 3.23 11.94 14.65
N LYS A 79 2.98 12.07 15.95
CA LYS A 79 3.89 11.61 17.01
C LYS A 79 3.65 10.15 17.41
N ASP A 80 2.46 9.65 17.18
CA ASP A 80 1.99 8.35 17.66
C ASP A 80 1.55 7.39 16.52
N GLY A 81 1.55 7.85 15.27
CA GLY A 81 1.08 7.09 14.12
C GLY A 81 -0.44 6.88 14.06
N ILE A 82 -1.20 7.56 14.91
CA ILE A 82 -2.68 7.46 15.00
C ILE A 82 -3.32 8.80 14.73
N ASN A 83 -2.84 9.84 15.40
CA ASN A 83 -3.35 11.21 15.29
C ASN A 83 -2.45 12.01 14.34
N PHE A 84 -3.03 12.53 13.26
CA PHE A 84 -2.29 13.24 12.21
C PHE A 84 -2.69 14.70 12.11
N ASP A 85 -1.68 15.56 12.06
CA ASP A 85 -1.78 16.96 11.68
C ASP A 85 -1.50 17.09 10.18
N PHE A 86 -2.43 17.60 9.41
CA PHE A 86 -2.34 17.68 7.95
C PHE A 86 -1.89 19.05 7.46
N GLU A 87 -1.02 19.06 6.46
CA GLU A 87 -0.83 20.23 5.63
C GLU A 87 -2.11 20.46 4.82
N VAL A 88 -2.53 21.74 4.69
CA VAL A 88 -3.81 22.08 4.06
C VAL A 88 -3.72 22.18 2.54
N ASP A 89 -2.52 22.36 2.01
CA ASP A 89 -2.25 22.42 0.57
C ASP A 89 -1.79 21.08 0.03
N PRO A 90 -2.22 20.68 -1.17
CA PRO A 90 -1.75 19.45 -1.78
C PRO A 90 -0.27 19.54 -2.19
N ILE A 91 0.39 18.39 -2.25
CA ILE A 91 1.76 18.26 -2.75
C ILE A 91 1.82 18.80 -4.17
N VAL A 92 2.77 19.73 -4.41
CA VAL A 92 3.12 20.22 -5.74
C VAL A 92 4.39 19.48 -6.19
N PHE A 93 4.28 18.75 -7.28
CA PHE A 93 5.43 18.10 -7.90
C PHE A 93 6.10 19.05 -8.88
N HIS A 94 7.43 19.01 -8.94
CA HIS A 94 8.23 19.79 -9.87
C HIS A 94 9.02 18.86 -10.80
N ASP A 95 9.30 19.32 -12.01
CA ASP A 95 10.25 18.66 -12.89
C ASP A 95 11.71 18.87 -12.41
N LYS A 96 12.66 18.25 -13.09
CA LYS A 96 14.10 18.37 -12.79
C LYS A 96 14.65 19.80 -12.86
N ASP A 97 13.95 20.70 -13.54
CA ASP A 97 14.33 22.12 -13.70
C ASP A 97 13.59 23.00 -12.65
N GLY A 98 12.84 22.39 -11.72
CA GLY A 98 12.10 23.08 -10.65
C GLY A 98 10.78 23.69 -11.09
N LYS A 99 10.29 23.37 -12.29
CA LYS A 99 9.02 23.88 -12.79
C LYS A 99 7.86 23.03 -12.27
N PRO A 100 6.80 23.63 -11.70
CA PRO A 100 5.67 22.88 -11.19
C PRO A 100 4.93 22.14 -12.30
N ILE A 101 4.61 20.87 -12.02
CA ILE A 101 3.83 19.99 -12.88
C ILE A 101 2.39 19.97 -12.39
N LYS A 102 1.46 20.29 -13.28
CA LYS A 102 0.03 20.22 -12.99
C LYS A 102 -0.48 18.81 -13.22
N LEU A 103 -0.88 18.12 -12.15
CA LEU A 103 -1.60 16.86 -12.23
C LEU A 103 -3.11 17.10 -12.21
N GLU A 104 -3.87 16.35 -12.98
CA GLU A 104 -5.34 16.38 -12.92
C GLU A 104 -5.85 15.67 -11.67
N TYR A 105 -5.15 14.60 -11.26
CA TYR A 105 -5.36 13.86 -10.03
C TYR A 105 -4.10 13.09 -9.61
N ALA A 106 -4.02 12.79 -8.32
CA ALA A 106 -3.04 11.89 -7.75
C ALA A 106 -3.68 11.11 -6.58
N TYR A 107 -3.52 9.77 -6.55
CA TYR A 107 -4.16 8.95 -5.52
C TYR A 107 -3.40 7.64 -5.24
N ASP A 108 -3.74 7.01 -4.11
CA ASP A 108 -3.22 5.73 -3.62
C ASP A 108 -1.68 5.71 -3.54
N PRO A 109 -1.08 6.60 -2.74
CA PRO A 109 0.36 6.68 -2.60
C PRO A 109 0.93 5.45 -1.88
N ARG A 110 2.18 5.09 -2.19
CA ARG A 110 3.05 4.20 -1.41
C ARG A 110 4.33 4.94 -1.12
N LEU A 111 4.83 4.81 0.10
CA LEU A 111 6.08 5.42 0.53
C LEU A 111 7.14 4.36 0.75
N VAL A 112 8.35 4.66 0.32
CA VAL A 112 9.53 3.84 0.60
C VAL A 112 10.76 4.72 0.72
N GLU A 113 11.65 4.41 1.66
CA GLU A 113 12.98 5.02 1.76
C GLU A 113 13.99 4.09 1.06
N LEU A 114 14.82 4.68 0.22
CA LEU A 114 15.91 4.00 -0.49
C LEU A 114 17.13 4.91 -0.52
N GLU A 115 18.23 4.46 0.07
CA GLU A 115 19.53 5.13 0.00
C GLU A 115 19.45 6.62 0.44
N GLY A 116 18.65 6.93 1.48
CA GLY A 116 18.47 8.28 2.02
C GLY A 116 17.57 9.20 1.18
N THR A 117 16.79 8.64 0.27
CA THR A 117 15.78 9.34 -0.52
C THR A 117 14.42 8.66 -0.32
N TYR A 118 13.37 9.45 -0.14
CA TYR A 118 12.01 8.96 -0.01
C TYR A 118 11.31 9.01 -1.36
N TYR A 119 10.68 7.92 -1.73
CA TYR A 119 9.93 7.80 -2.98
C TYR A 119 8.46 7.63 -2.70
N VAL A 120 7.65 8.37 -3.46
CA VAL A 120 6.19 8.30 -3.45
C VAL A 120 5.75 7.71 -4.77
N ILE A 121 5.21 6.49 -4.76
CA ILE A 121 4.62 5.86 -5.94
C ILE A 121 3.11 6.04 -5.86
N PHE A 122 2.48 6.58 -6.88
CA PHE A 122 1.06 6.90 -6.85
C PHE A 122 0.41 6.74 -8.22
N CYS A 123 -0.92 6.73 -8.26
CA CYS A 123 -1.67 6.70 -9.52
C CYS A 123 -1.91 8.12 -10.01
N THR A 124 -1.72 8.36 -11.31
CA THR A 124 -1.86 9.66 -11.97
C THR A 124 -2.47 9.52 -13.36
N SER A 125 -2.93 10.64 -13.93
CA SER A 125 -3.35 10.77 -15.33
C SER A 125 -2.27 11.34 -16.25
N LEU A 126 -1.11 11.69 -15.71
CA LEU A 126 -0.04 12.28 -16.53
C LEU A 126 0.37 11.32 -17.66
N HIS A 127 0.11 11.74 -18.91
CA HIS A 127 0.26 10.93 -20.12
C HIS A 127 -0.60 9.65 -20.16
N GLY A 128 -1.76 9.68 -19.48
CA GLY A 128 -2.74 8.59 -19.41
C GLY A 128 -2.73 7.90 -18.03
N PRO A 129 -3.74 7.05 -17.76
CA PRO A 129 -3.90 6.41 -16.44
C PRO A 129 -2.77 5.44 -16.12
N THR A 130 -1.77 5.88 -15.37
CA THR A 130 -0.58 5.08 -15.02
C THR A 130 -0.04 5.44 -13.64
N LEU A 131 1.20 5.06 -13.36
CA LEU A 131 1.91 5.36 -12.12
C LEU A 131 2.80 6.59 -12.30
N GLY A 132 2.85 7.42 -11.27
CA GLY A 132 3.85 8.44 -11.06
C GLY A 132 4.84 8.01 -9.98
N VAL A 133 6.07 8.52 -10.07
CA VAL A 133 7.11 8.36 -9.06
C VAL A 133 7.63 9.72 -8.67
N GLY A 134 7.29 10.16 -7.46
CA GLY A 134 7.87 11.35 -6.84
C GLY A 134 9.03 10.98 -5.94
N LYS A 135 10.02 11.85 -5.81
CA LYS A 135 11.09 11.74 -4.83
C LYS A 135 11.19 12.99 -3.97
N THR A 136 11.58 12.82 -2.72
CA THR A 136 11.79 13.90 -1.75
C THR A 136 12.86 13.50 -0.73
N LYS A 137 13.44 14.48 -0.03
CA LYS A 137 14.31 14.25 1.13
C LYS A 137 13.73 14.77 2.44
N ASP A 138 12.74 15.62 2.36
CA ASP A 138 12.24 16.40 3.51
C ASP A 138 10.70 16.48 3.59
N PHE A 139 9.99 15.89 2.62
CA PHE A 139 8.53 15.96 2.45
C PHE A 139 7.98 17.37 2.24
N LYS A 140 8.84 18.30 1.79
CA LYS A 140 8.45 19.68 1.40
C LYS A 140 8.59 19.88 -0.10
N ASP A 141 9.76 19.50 -0.62
CA ASP A 141 10.06 19.58 -2.04
C ASP A 141 9.95 18.21 -2.69
N PHE A 142 9.11 18.11 -3.72
CA PHE A 142 8.87 16.85 -4.44
C PHE A 142 9.23 16.99 -5.92
N GLU A 143 10.21 16.22 -6.38
CA GLU A 143 10.53 16.08 -7.80
C GLU A 143 9.79 14.89 -8.39
N LEU A 144 9.11 15.08 -9.53
CA LEU A 144 8.46 14.03 -10.29
C LEU A 144 9.43 13.45 -11.32
N LEU A 145 9.62 12.14 -11.27
CA LEU A 145 10.35 11.40 -12.29
C LEU A 145 9.45 11.07 -13.47
N ASP A 146 10.02 10.58 -14.57
CA ASP A 146 9.24 10.06 -15.69
C ASP A 146 8.36 8.88 -15.26
N ASN A 147 7.21 8.72 -15.93
CA ASN A 147 6.30 7.63 -15.64
C ASN A 147 6.98 6.28 -15.90
N PRO A 148 7.00 5.36 -14.90
CA PRO A 148 7.72 4.09 -15.02
C PRO A 148 7.06 3.13 -16.02
N PHE A 149 5.76 3.29 -16.28
CA PHE A 149 4.98 2.37 -17.10
C PHE A 149 4.01 3.08 -18.02
N LEU A 150 3.70 2.42 -19.12
CA LEU A 150 2.62 2.84 -20.03
C LEU A 150 1.24 2.64 -19.36
N PRO A 151 0.20 3.36 -19.81
CA PRO A 151 -1.18 3.07 -19.47
C PRO A 151 -1.62 1.69 -20.03
N PHE A 152 -2.46 0.93 -19.33
CA PHE A 152 -3.03 1.23 -18.03
C PHE A 152 -2.25 0.48 -16.96
N ASN A 153 -1.76 1.15 -15.92
CA ASN A 153 -1.05 0.52 -14.82
C ASN A 153 -1.46 1.11 -13.47
N ARG A 154 -1.42 0.29 -12.41
CA ARG A 154 -1.85 0.65 -11.05
C ARG A 154 -1.01 -0.08 -9.99
N ASN A 155 -1.22 0.30 -8.74
CA ASN A 155 -0.69 -0.39 -7.56
C ASN A 155 0.83 -0.62 -7.63
N GLY A 156 1.57 0.44 -7.96
CA GLY A 156 3.03 0.43 -7.93
C GLY A 156 3.53 0.32 -6.49
N VAL A 157 4.42 -0.65 -6.24
CA VAL A 157 5.02 -0.87 -4.94
C VAL A 157 6.51 -1.14 -5.12
N LEU A 158 7.33 -0.16 -4.76
CA LEU A 158 8.78 -0.23 -4.86
C LEU A 158 9.35 -1.02 -3.67
N PHE A 159 10.31 -1.89 -3.93
CA PHE A 159 11.00 -2.63 -2.88
C PHE A 159 11.91 -1.70 -2.05
N PRO A 160 12.09 -1.96 -0.75
CA PRO A 160 12.85 -1.09 0.15
C PRO A 160 14.38 -1.22 0.02
N ARG A 161 14.84 -2.01 -0.91
CA ARG A 161 16.24 -2.11 -1.34
C ARG A 161 16.35 -2.66 -2.76
N LYS A 162 17.49 -2.47 -3.37
CA LYS A 162 17.82 -3.09 -4.65
C LYS A 162 17.87 -4.61 -4.55
N ILE A 163 17.35 -5.28 -5.56
CA ILE A 163 17.43 -6.73 -5.77
C ILE A 163 18.48 -6.97 -6.85
N ASN A 164 19.55 -7.68 -6.51
CA ASN A 164 20.67 -7.94 -7.41
C ASN A 164 21.21 -6.66 -8.10
N GLY A 165 21.31 -5.56 -7.33
CA GLY A 165 21.81 -4.27 -7.80
C GLY A 165 20.82 -3.45 -8.62
N GLN A 166 19.56 -3.85 -8.76
CA GLN A 166 18.53 -3.12 -9.50
C GLN A 166 17.35 -2.76 -8.58
N TYR A 167 16.70 -1.63 -8.85
CA TYR A 167 15.42 -1.30 -8.29
C TYR A 167 14.38 -2.29 -8.80
N ALA A 168 13.46 -2.69 -7.94
CA ALA A 168 12.41 -3.64 -8.25
C ALA A 168 11.05 -3.06 -7.83
N MET A 169 10.03 -3.19 -8.66
CA MET A 169 8.70 -2.64 -8.40
C MET A 169 7.63 -3.65 -8.81
N PHE A 170 6.71 -3.94 -7.90
CA PHE A 170 5.45 -4.56 -8.27
C PHE A 170 4.54 -3.54 -8.92
N SER A 171 3.77 -3.99 -9.88
CA SER A 171 2.71 -3.20 -10.49
C SER A 171 1.56 -4.10 -10.97
N ARG A 172 0.45 -3.49 -11.33
CA ARG A 172 -0.69 -4.18 -11.90
C ARG A 172 -1.07 -3.54 -13.24
N PRO A 173 -0.59 -4.06 -14.37
CA PRO A 173 -1.20 -3.78 -15.65
C PRO A 173 -2.70 -4.11 -15.59
N SER A 174 -3.56 -3.23 -16.06
CA SER A 174 -5.01 -3.36 -15.88
C SER A 174 -5.73 -3.03 -17.16
N ASP A 175 -6.74 -3.84 -17.50
CA ASP A 175 -7.75 -3.54 -18.47
C ASP A 175 -9.13 -3.78 -17.87
N SER A 176 -10.05 -2.88 -18.08
CA SER A 176 -11.45 -3.00 -17.68
C SER A 176 -12.39 -3.14 -18.90
N GLY A 177 -11.82 -3.13 -20.09
CA GLY A 177 -12.56 -3.17 -21.35
C GLY A 177 -12.83 -4.59 -21.83
N HIS A 178 -12.49 -4.84 -23.09
CA HIS A 178 -12.78 -6.10 -23.81
C HIS A 178 -12.10 -7.32 -23.18
N THR A 179 -10.87 -7.17 -22.70
CA THR A 179 -10.11 -8.25 -22.05
C THR A 179 -9.76 -7.84 -20.63
N GLN A 180 -10.60 -8.20 -19.66
CA GLN A 180 -10.36 -7.88 -18.25
C GLN A 180 -9.06 -8.52 -17.78
N PHE A 181 -8.19 -7.69 -17.18
CA PHE A 181 -6.90 -8.09 -16.67
C PHE A 181 -6.57 -7.39 -15.35
N GLY A 182 -5.80 -8.02 -14.47
CA GLY A 182 -5.47 -7.43 -13.17
C GLY A 182 -4.59 -8.31 -12.29
N ASP A 183 -3.49 -8.83 -12.85
CA ASP A 183 -2.50 -9.66 -12.19
C ASP A 183 -1.32 -8.82 -11.66
N ILE A 184 -0.55 -9.36 -10.72
CA ILE A 184 0.66 -8.71 -10.19
C ILE A 184 1.86 -9.05 -11.10
N PHE A 185 2.58 -8.01 -11.51
CA PHE A 185 3.83 -8.08 -12.25
C PHE A 185 4.97 -7.48 -11.45
N LEU A 186 6.19 -7.92 -11.72
CA LEU A 186 7.44 -7.36 -11.24
C LEU A 186 8.21 -6.76 -12.40
N SER A 187 8.82 -5.60 -12.19
CA SER A 187 9.68 -4.93 -13.17
C SER A 187 10.94 -4.44 -12.49
N TYR A 188 12.01 -4.31 -13.26
CA TYR A 188 13.31 -3.86 -12.78
C TYR A 188 13.78 -2.60 -13.48
N SER A 189 14.56 -1.78 -12.76
CA SER A 189 15.23 -0.58 -13.27
C SER A 189 16.63 -0.44 -12.68
N LYS A 190 17.55 0.15 -13.42
CA LYS A 190 18.89 0.53 -12.91
C LYS A 190 18.93 1.93 -12.33
N ASP A 191 18.00 2.80 -12.73
CA ASP A 191 18.04 4.25 -12.55
C ASP A 191 16.70 4.88 -12.13
N LEU A 192 15.63 4.09 -11.99
CA LEU A 192 14.24 4.51 -11.75
C LEU A 192 13.55 5.21 -12.93
N GLU A 193 14.24 5.40 -14.05
CA GLU A 193 13.71 6.00 -15.27
C GLU A 193 13.33 4.93 -16.29
N TYR A 194 14.25 4.01 -16.59
CA TYR A 194 14.03 2.94 -17.57
C TYR A 194 13.62 1.64 -16.88
N TRP A 195 12.35 1.26 -17.03
CA TRP A 195 11.79 0.05 -16.45
C TRP A 195 11.59 -1.04 -17.51
N GLY A 196 11.96 -2.26 -17.16
CA GLY A 196 11.86 -3.41 -18.05
C GLY A 196 11.98 -4.73 -17.33
N HIS A 197 12.31 -5.78 -18.06
CA HIS A 197 12.46 -7.12 -17.52
C HIS A 197 11.21 -7.57 -16.77
N HIS A 198 10.03 -7.29 -17.37
CA HIS A 198 8.73 -7.58 -16.76
C HIS A 198 8.54 -9.08 -16.55
N ARG A 199 8.10 -9.45 -15.36
CA ARG A 199 7.80 -10.83 -14.96
C ARG A 199 6.40 -10.91 -14.36
N HIS A 200 5.62 -11.88 -14.82
CA HIS A 200 4.39 -12.25 -14.15
C HIS A 200 4.72 -12.89 -12.80
N VAL A 201 4.05 -12.48 -11.73
CA VAL A 201 4.29 -12.95 -10.37
C VAL A 201 3.12 -13.76 -9.86
N MET A 202 1.92 -13.20 -9.93
CA MET A 202 0.74 -13.84 -9.35
C MET A 202 -0.50 -13.49 -10.18
N GLU A 203 -1.25 -14.53 -10.55
CA GLU A 203 -2.52 -14.40 -11.24
C GLU A 203 -3.69 -14.19 -10.28
N ARG A 204 -4.72 -13.46 -10.73
CA ARG A 204 -6.03 -13.40 -10.10
C ARG A 204 -6.81 -14.70 -10.35
N GLY A 205 -7.91 -14.89 -9.63
CA GLY A 205 -8.89 -15.91 -9.96
C GLY A 205 -8.64 -17.28 -9.37
N TYR A 206 -7.54 -17.45 -8.68
CA TYR A 206 -7.23 -18.73 -8.06
C TYR A 206 -8.15 -19.02 -6.87
N GLU A 207 -8.44 -18.01 -6.06
CA GLU A 207 -9.38 -18.05 -4.95
C GLU A 207 -10.61 -17.19 -5.28
N TRP A 208 -11.78 -17.61 -4.82
CA TRP A 208 -13.05 -16.96 -5.10
C TRP A 208 -13.10 -15.47 -4.68
N TRP A 209 -12.40 -15.10 -3.58
CA TRP A 209 -12.40 -13.74 -3.03
C TRP A 209 -11.52 -12.75 -3.80
N CYS A 210 -10.67 -13.23 -4.72
CA CYS A 210 -9.78 -12.40 -5.53
C CYS A 210 -9.91 -12.70 -7.04
N GLY A 211 -11.10 -13.07 -7.47
CA GLY A 211 -11.38 -13.53 -8.84
C GLY A 211 -11.30 -12.48 -9.92
N THR A 212 -11.50 -11.20 -9.59
CA THR A 212 -11.56 -10.12 -10.59
C THR A 212 -10.21 -9.46 -10.82
N LYS A 213 -9.52 -9.09 -9.75
CA LYS A 213 -8.20 -8.44 -9.79
C LYS A 213 -7.49 -8.55 -8.45
N ILE A 214 -6.17 -8.45 -8.49
CA ILE A 214 -5.31 -8.40 -7.31
C ILE A 214 -4.31 -7.25 -7.46
N GLY A 215 -3.74 -6.77 -6.35
CA GLY A 215 -2.69 -5.75 -6.41
C GLY A 215 -1.92 -5.66 -5.11
N ALA A 216 -0.60 -5.48 -5.19
CA ALA A 216 0.24 -5.31 -4.01
C ALA A 216 -0.20 -4.10 -3.18
N GLY A 217 -0.14 -4.24 -1.87
CA GLY A 217 -0.54 -3.23 -0.90
C GLY A 217 0.66 -2.44 -0.37
N PRO A 218 1.10 -2.67 0.89
CA PRO A 218 2.29 -2.06 1.48
C PRO A 218 3.59 -2.47 0.77
N THR A 219 4.63 -1.69 1.01
CA THR A 219 6.01 -2.08 0.70
C THR A 219 6.32 -3.46 1.28
N PRO A 220 6.93 -4.37 0.49
CA PRO A 220 7.26 -5.72 0.94
C PRO A 220 8.15 -5.72 2.18
N ILE A 221 7.86 -6.62 3.12
CA ILE A 221 8.61 -6.80 4.37
C ILE A 221 9.64 -7.91 4.17
N GLU A 222 10.92 -7.60 4.34
CA GLU A 222 11.96 -8.64 4.26
C GLU A 222 11.95 -9.51 5.51
N THR A 223 11.86 -10.84 5.32
CA THR A 223 11.83 -11.83 6.38
C THR A 223 12.86 -12.94 6.15
N ASP A 224 13.04 -13.81 7.14
CA ASP A 224 13.87 -14.99 7.01
C ASP A 224 13.38 -15.99 5.94
N LEU A 225 12.07 -16.00 5.64
CA LEU A 225 11.48 -16.84 4.58
C LEU A 225 11.44 -16.20 3.18
N GLY A 226 11.69 -14.90 3.07
CA GLY A 226 11.57 -14.15 1.82
C GLY A 226 10.89 -12.80 2.05
N TRP A 227 10.31 -12.22 0.99
CA TRP A 227 9.54 -10.98 1.11
C TRP A 227 8.08 -11.30 1.40
N LEU A 228 7.60 -10.93 2.59
CA LEU A 228 6.18 -10.95 2.91
C LEU A 228 5.49 -9.78 2.21
N VAL A 229 4.46 -10.08 1.43
CA VAL A 229 3.69 -9.11 0.65
C VAL A 229 2.23 -9.19 1.04
N PHE A 230 1.69 -8.12 1.61
CA PHE A 230 0.25 -7.94 1.74
C PHE A 230 -0.32 -7.44 0.42
N PHE A 231 -1.49 -7.91 0.04
CA PHE A 231 -2.16 -7.50 -1.19
C PHE A 231 -3.66 -7.39 -0.97
N HIS A 232 -4.34 -6.67 -1.86
CA HIS A 232 -5.79 -6.73 -1.94
C HIS A 232 -6.22 -7.67 -3.06
N GLY A 233 -7.22 -8.47 -2.77
CA GLY A 233 -7.98 -9.21 -3.76
C GLY A 233 -9.36 -8.59 -3.91
N ALA A 234 -9.86 -8.49 -5.13
CA ALA A 234 -11.20 -8.01 -5.41
C ALA A 234 -12.00 -9.05 -6.17
N ASN A 235 -13.23 -9.26 -5.72
CA ASN A 235 -14.18 -10.14 -6.38
C ASN A 235 -15.47 -9.40 -6.71
N LEU A 236 -16.02 -9.63 -7.90
CA LEU A 236 -17.29 -9.05 -8.33
C LEU A 236 -18.44 -9.90 -7.80
N THR A 237 -19.34 -9.26 -7.09
CA THR A 237 -20.60 -9.83 -6.57
C THR A 237 -21.79 -9.14 -7.23
N CYS A 238 -23.01 -9.61 -6.94
CA CYS A 238 -24.24 -8.95 -7.38
C CYS A 238 -24.38 -7.50 -6.84
N SER A 239 -23.68 -7.18 -5.73
CA SER A 239 -23.71 -5.86 -5.08
C SER A 239 -22.46 -5.01 -5.38
N GLY A 240 -21.65 -5.37 -6.35
CA GLY A 240 -20.42 -4.70 -6.69
C GLY A 240 -19.17 -5.46 -6.25
N LEU A 241 -18.03 -4.77 -6.26
CA LEU A 241 -16.75 -5.36 -5.88
C LEU A 241 -16.62 -5.44 -4.36
N VAL A 242 -16.08 -6.56 -3.86
CA VAL A 242 -15.65 -6.73 -2.47
C VAL A 242 -14.14 -6.86 -2.46
N TYR A 243 -13.47 -6.04 -1.65
CA TYR A 243 -12.02 -6.05 -1.50
C TYR A 243 -11.61 -6.61 -0.14
N SER A 244 -10.76 -7.62 -0.15
CA SER A 244 -10.22 -8.27 1.05
C SER A 244 -8.70 -8.27 1.04
N ILE A 245 -8.10 -8.39 2.23
CA ILE A 245 -6.64 -8.45 2.39
C ILE A 245 -6.18 -9.90 2.35
N GLY A 246 -5.16 -10.17 1.54
CA GLY A 246 -4.41 -11.42 1.50
C GLY A 246 -2.93 -11.20 1.72
N ALA A 247 -2.16 -12.31 1.75
CA ALA A 247 -0.70 -12.26 1.81
C ALA A 247 -0.07 -13.42 1.05
N PHE A 248 1.15 -13.18 0.57
CA PHE A 248 2.01 -14.19 -0.05
C PHE A 248 3.48 -13.87 0.27
N ILE A 249 4.35 -14.86 0.06
CA ILE A 249 5.79 -14.72 0.26
C ILE A 249 6.50 -15.02 -1.05
N VAL A 250 7.43 -14.14 -1.46
CA VAL A 250 8.26 -14.32 -2.66
C VAL A 250 9.72 -14.49 -2.28
N ASP A 251 10.48 -15.10 -3.19
CA ASP A 251 11.91 -15.32 -3.00
C ASP A 251 12.66 -13.99 -2.80
N ARG A 252 13.64 -14.02 -1.90
CA ARG A 252 14.42 -12.84 -1.51
C ARG A 252 15.24 -12.25 -2.64
N ASN A 253 15.78 -13.11 -3.51
CA ASN A 253 16.70 -12.74 -4.59
C ASN A 253 16.03 -12.68 -5.96
N ASP A 254 14.88 -13.37 -6.09
CA ASP A 254 14.06 -13.36 -7.30
C ASP A 254 12.57 -13.22 -6.93
N PRO A 255 12.11 -12.00 -6.62
CA PRO A 255 10.74 -11.78 -6.19
C PRO A 255 9.66 -12.06 -7.26
N SER A 256 10.04 -12.54 -8.44
CA SER A 256 9.09 -13.10 -9.40
C SER A 256 8.63 -14.51 -9.03
N LYS A 257 9.30 -15.16 -8.08
CA LYS A 257 8.96 -16.50 -7.60
C LYS A 257 8.14 -16.43 -6.32
N VAL A 258 6.89 -16.81 -6.39
CA VAL A 258 6.03 -17.01 -5.22
C VAL A 258 6.45 -18.31 -4.53
N LEU A 259 6.87 -18.20 -3.28
CA LEU A 259 7.24 -19.34 -2.43
C LEU A 259 6.04 -19.90 -1.69
N HIS A 260 5.20 -19.01 -1.13
CA HIS A 260 4.01 -19.37 -0.36
C HIS A 260 2.89 -18.39 -0.68
N ARG A 261 1.69 -18.89 -0.96
CA ARG A 261 0.49 -18.11 -1.19
C ARG A 261 -0.63 -18.57 -0.27
N CYS A 262 -1.21 -17.66 0.50
CA CYS A 262 -2.36 -17.96 1.33
C CYS A 262 -3.63 -18.07 0.48
N GLY A 263 -4.31 -19.21 0.52
CA GLY A 263 -5.58 -19.42 -0.19
C GLY A 263 -6.76 -18.70 0.45
N ASN A 264 -6.69 -18.42 1.76
CA ASN A 264 -7.71 -17.66 2.48
C ASN A 264 -7.36 -16.17 2.53
N PHE A 265 -8.37 -15.30 2.58
CA PHE A 265 -8.14 -13.91 2.97
C PHE A 265 -7.73 -13.83 4.44
N LEU A 266 -6.91 -12.83 4.78
CA LEU A 266 -6.53 -12.56 6.15
C LEU A 266 -7.60 -11.75 6.89
N LEU A 267 -8.24 -10.83 6.15
CA LEU A 267 -9.31 -9.99 6.67
C LEU A 267 -10.22 -9.54 5.51
N ALA A 268 -11.53 -9.50 5.76
CA ALA A 268 -12.54 -9.02 4.83
C ALA A 268 -13.36 -7.88 5.47
N PRO A 269 -14.05 -7.04 4.67
CA PRO A 269 -14.90 -5.96 5.19
C PRO A 269 -16.03 -6.51 6.07
N GLU A 270 -16.18 -5.98 7.30
CA GLU A 270 -17.21 -6.37 8.27
C GLU A 270 -17.79 -5.17 9.01
N LYS A 271 -16.98 -4.15 9.28
CA LYS A 271 -17.40 -2.99 10.06
C LYS A 271 -18.20 -2.04 9.19
N ILE A 272 -19.09 -1.26 9.81
CA ILE A 272 -19.94 -0.31 9.08
C ILE A 272 -19.14 0.67 8.23
N TYR A 273 -17.98 1.10 8.69
CA TYR A 273 -17.09 2.01 7.97
C TYR A 273 -16.29 1.34 6.85
N GLU A 274 -16.34 0.00 6.73
CA GLU A 274 -15.76 -0.78 5.62
C GLU A 274 -16.86 -1.23 4.63
N THR A 275 -18.09 -1.40 5.12
CA THR A 275 -19.23 -1.92 4.32
C THR A 275 -20.15 -0.82 3.80
N SER A 276 -20.00 0.41 4.31
CA SER A 276 -20.81 1.56 3.91
C SER A 276 -19.93 2.80 3.74
N GLY A 277 -19.92 3.37 2.53
CA GLY A 277 -19.12 4.53 2.19
C GLY A 277 -19.22 4.88 0.71
N TYR A 278 -18.21 5.57 0.17
CA TYR A 278 -18.18 5.97 -1.23
C TYR A 278 -18.10 4.77 -2.18
N VAL A 279 -17.26 3.78 -1.84
CA VAL A 279 -17.28 2.46 -2.46
C VAL A 279 -17.46 1.43 -1.34
N PRO A 280 -18.64 0.84 -1.19
CA PRO A 280 -18.92 -0.10 -0.12
C PRO A 280 -18.11 -1.40 -0.26
N ASN A 281 -17.91 -2.11 0.86
CA ASN A 281 -17.22 -3.40 0.94
C ASN A 281 -15.75 -3.34 0.51
N VAL A 282 -15.03 -2.33 0.96
CA VAL A 282 -13.61 -2.17 0.67
C VAL A 282 -12.79 -2.18 1.95
N LEU A 283 -11.77 -3.03 1.95
CA LEU A 283 -10.67 -3.05 2.90
C LEU A 283 -9.37 -3.09 2.08
N PHE A 284 -8.63 -1.95 2.04
CA PHE A 284 -7.55 -1.75 1.08
C PHE A 284 -6.22 -1.42 1.79
N PRO A 285 -5.28 -2.39 1.92
CA PRO A 285 -4.01 -2.17 2.61
C PRO A 285 -3.07 -1.34 1.74
N VAL A 286 -2.39 -0.34 2.32
CA VAL A 286 -1.56 0.61 1.56
C VAL A 286 -0.15 0.74 2.09
N SER A 287 0.03 0.85 3.39
CA SER A 287 1.35 0.95 4.02
C SER A 287 1.39 0.15 5.32
N CYS A 288 2.59 -0.15 5.78
CA CYS A 288 2.78 -0.79 7.06
C CYS A 288 4.02 -0.25 7.78
N LEU A 289 3.93 -0.20 9.11
CA LEU A 289 5.06 -0.04 10.01
C LEU A 289 5.43 -1.43 10.54
N THR A 290 6.72 -1.66 10.73
CA THR A 290 7.23 -2.93 11.27
C THR A 290 8.27 -2.67 12.35
N ASP A 291 8.25 -3.49 13.40
CA ASP A 291 9.31 -3.49 14.41
C ASP A 291 10.08 -4.81 14.34
N SER A 292 11.34 -4.74 13.92
CA SER A 292 12.19 -5.93 13.78
C SER A 292 12.52 -6.62 15.12
N LYS A 293 12.39 -5.91 16.23
CA LYS A 293 12.67 -6.47 17.56
C LYS A 293 11.53 -7.30 18.10
N THR A 294 10.29 -6.88 17.91
CA THR A 294 9.10 -7.55 18.46
C THR A 294 8.34 -8.36 17.42
N GLY A 295 8.60 -8.15 16.13
CA GLY A 295 7.86 -8.75 15.03
C GLY A 295 6.48 -8.13 14.80
N ARG A 296 6.14 -7.03 15.46
CA ARG A 296 4.86 -6.32 15.33
C ARG A 296 4.74 -5.67 13.96
N ILE A 297 3.52 -5.67 13.42
CA ILE A 297 3.18 -5.06 12.14
C ILE A 297 1.89 -4.26 12.32
N ALA A 298 1.92 -2.98 11.94
CA ALA A 298 0.75 -2.10 11.90
C ALA A 298 0.47 -1.72 10.44
N ILE A 299 -0.74 -1.99 9.94
CA ILE A 299 -1.13 -1.80 8.54
C ILE A 299 -2.14 -0.66 8.47
N TYR A 300 -1.85 0.37 7.67
CA TYR A 300 -2.82 1.41 7.33
C TYR A 300 -3.62 0.98 6.11
N ALA A 301 -4.93 1.02 6.24
CA ALA A 301 -5.85 0.59 5.21
C ALA A 301 -6.96 1.62 4.97
N GLY A 302 -7.51 1.63 3.77
CA GLY A 302 -8.72 2.37 3.45
C GLY A 302 -9.96 1.52 3.70
N GLY A 303 -10.96 2.09 4.39
CA GLY A 303 -12.27 1.50 4.61
C GLY A 303 -13.32 2.18 3.73
N ALA A 304 -14.04 1.38 2.93
CA ALA A 304 -15.14 1.79 2.04
C ALA A 304 -14.82 3.02 1.15
N ASP A 305 -13.56 3.22 0.74
CA ASP A 305 -13.04 4.38 0.03
C ASP A 305 -13.45 5.72 0.70
N THR A 306 -13.48 5.75 2.03
CA THR A 306 -14.05 6.86 2.79
C THR A 306 -13.18 7.28 3.98
N VAL A 307 -12.62 6.32 4.70
CA VAL A 307 -11.88 6.53 5.95
C VAL A 307 -10.54 5.82 5.92
N THR A 308 -9.63 6.23 6.80
CA THR A 308 -8.40 5.48 7.07
C THR A 308 -8.54 4.71 8.37
N GLU A 309 -8.16 3.45 8.35
CA GLU A 309 -8.14 2.57 9.50
C GLU A 309 -6.77 1.95 9.73
N LEU A 310 -6.56 1.45 10.95
CA LEU A 310 -5.33 0.82 11.39
C LEU A 310 -5.62 -0.62 11.79
N LEU A 311 -4.81 -1.54 11.27
CA LEU A 311 -4.90 -2.97 11.51
C LEU A 311 -3.57 -3.46 12.08
N PHE A 312 -3.61 -4.52 12.85
CA PHE A 312 -2.42 -5.11 13.46
C PHE A 312 -2.27 -6.58 13.18
N THR A 313 -1.02 -7.02 13.21
CA THR A 313 -0.62 -8.43 13.27
C THR A 313 0.79 -8.52 13.86
N ASP A 314 1.30 -9.71 14.00
CA ASP A 314 2.72 -10.00 14.20
C ASP A 314 3.22 -11.00 13.15
N ILE A 315 4.53 -11.05 12.97
CA ILE A 315 5.16 -11.83 11.91
C ILE A 315 4.89 -13.33 12.05
N ASP A 316 4.88 -13.86 13.28
CA ASP A 316 4.64 -15.28 13.52
C ASP A 316 3.19 -15.64 13.18
N THR A 317 2.23 -14.83 13.62
CA THR A 317 0.79 -15.01 13.35
C THR A 317 0.49 -15.01 11.84
N VAL A 318 1.02 -14.05 11.08
CA VAL A 318 0.72 -13.98 9.65
C VAL A 318 1.40 -15.08 8.85
N ILE A 319 2.65 -15.41 9.16
CA ILE A 319 3.38 -16.48 8.46
C ILE A 319 2.76 -17.85 8.77
N ASP A 320 2.48 -18.15 10.04
CA ASP A 320 1.84 -19.42 10.42
C ASP A 320 0.45 -19.56 9.76
N TYR A 321 -0.28 -18.46 9.57
CA TYR A 321 -1.55 -18.48 8.84
C TYR A 321 -1.36 -18.75 7.34
N ILE A 322 -0.38 -18.10 6.70
CA ILE A 322 -0.05 -18.34 5.28
C ILE A 322 0.28 -19.83 5.07
N LEU A 323 1.19 -20.39 5.88
CA LEU A 323 1.64 -21.77 5.77
C LEU A 323 0.52 -22.79 6.09
N LYS A 324 -0.36 -22.47 7.04
CA LYS A 324 -1.51 -23.31 7.38
C LYS A 324 -2.54 -23.41 6.26
N TYR A 325 -2.75 -22.32 5.52
CA TYR A 325 -3.73 -22.21 4.43
C TYR A 325 -3.06 -22.03 3.07
N GLU A 326 -1.85 -22.55 2.94
CA GLU A 326 -1.09 -22.54 1.70
C GLU A 326 -1.82 -23.27 0.58
N ARG A 327 -1.67 -22.75 -0.65
CA ARG A 327 -2.32 -23.30 -1.83
C ARG A 327 -1.38 -23.41 -3.02
#